data_6e6d33aa2e34304c72d7667c744d93ff
#
_entry.id   6e6d33aa2e34304c72d7667c744d93ff
#
_cell.length_a   1.000
_cell.length_b   1.000
_cell.length_c   1.000
_cell.angle_alpha   90.00
_cell.angle_beta   90.00
_cell.angle_gamma   90.00
#
_symmetry.space_group_name_H-M   'P 1'
#
loop_
_entity.id
_entity.type
_entity.pdbx_description
1 polymer ?
#
loop_
_entity_poly.entity_id
_entity_poly.type
_entity_poly.pdbx_seq_one_letter_code
_entity_poly.pdbx_strand_id
1 'polypeptide(L)'
;MADFSQYEGILHLPHHVSAVHPPMSRQDRAAQFSPFAALTGYEDAIAETARLTDRQLTLAEDETAALDACMQQIRAQLQAGSQPQVCLTVFEPDGRKSGGAYRTVEGHVRRLDLNERTLFLREGQAIPLDRVSGIQIPEE
;
A
#
# COMPACT_ATOMS: atom_id res chain seq x y z
N MET A 1 42.77 -10.99 13.73
CA MET A 1 43.07 -11.86 12.59
C MET A 1 43.00 -13.29 13.07
N ALA A 2 42.18 -14.13 12.44
CA ALA A 2 42.10 -15.54 12.83
C ALA A 2 43.40 -16.27 12.44
N ASP A 3 43.97 -17.02 13.37
CA ASP A 3 45.14 -17.84 13.10
C ASP A 3 44.68 -19.15 12.43
N PHE A 4 45.00 -19.28 11.15
CA PHE A 4 44.66 -20.47 10.35
C PHE A 4 45.82 -21.50 10.30
N SER A 5 46.93 -21.27 11.04
CA SER A 5 48.10 -22.15 11.01
C SER A 5 47.77 -23.60 11.37
N GLN A 6 46.79 -23.83 12.25
CA GLN A 6 46.33 -25.15 12.64
C GLN A 6 45.64 -25.92 11.49
N TYR A 7 45.25 -25.24 10.41
CA TYR A 7 44.59 -25.83 9.27
C TYR A 7 45.49 -25.99 8.03
N GLU A 8 46.78 -25.59 8.10
CA GLU A 8 47.69 -25.63 6.96
C GLU A 8 47.78 -27.03 6.37
N GLY A 9 47.75 -28.08 7.21
CA GLY A 9 47.83 -29.47 6.75
C GLY A 9 46.63 -29.94 5.94
N ILE A 10 45.50 -29.23 6.04
CA ILE A 10 44.26 -29.62 5.33
C ILE A 10 43.88 -28.67 4.21
N LEU A 11 44.50 -27.47 4.15
CA LEU A 11 44.21 -26.46 3.13
C LEU A 11 44.46 -26.91 1.70
N HIS A 12 45.46 -27.80 1.54
CA HIS A 12 45.86 -28.29 0.22
C HIS A 12 45.29 -29.68 -0.13
N LEU A 13 44.47 -30.25 0.77
CA LEU A 13 43.83 -31.53 0.46
C LEU A 13 42.80 -31.34 -0.64
N PRO A 14 42.78 -32.27 -1.64
CA PRO A 14 41.76 -32.21 -2.65
C PRO A 14 40.39 -32.45 -2.03
N HIS A 15 39.39 -31.79 -2.60
CA HIS A 15 38.00 -31.95 -2.18
C HIS A 15 37.60 -33.45 -2.31
N HIS A 16 37.05 -34.01 -1.24
CA HIS A 16 36.56 -35.38 -1.25
C HIS A 16 35.46 -35.55 -2.30
N VAL A 17 35.66 -36.52 -3.18
CA VAL A 17 34.66 -36.95 -4.15
C VAL A 17 34.28 -38.39 -3.83
N SER A 18 33.01 -38.63 -3.54
CA SER A 18 32.52 -39.96 -3.25
C SER A 18 32.53 -40.83 -4.51
N ALA A 19 33.11 -42.04 -4.38
CA ALA A 19 33.07 -43.01 -5.47
C ALA A 19 31.68 -43.65 -5.67
N VAL A 20 30.85 -43.63 -4.62
CA VAL A 20 29.52 -44.27 -4.63
C VAL A 20 28.43 -43.25 -4.95
N HIS A 21 28.59 -42.03 -4.48
CA HIS A 21 27.63 -40.95 -4.68
C HIS A 21 28.30 -39.79 -5.41
N PRO A 22 28.20 -39.72 -6.75
CA PRO A 22 28.75 -38.60 -7.50
C PRO A 22 28.07 -37.29 -7.10
N PRO A 23 28.78 -36.15 -7.19
CA PRO A 23 28.20 -34.85 -6.86
C PRO A 23 27.04 -34.55 -7.81
N MET A 24 26.02 -33.94 -7.28
CA MET A 24 24.86 -33.47 -8.03
C MET A 24 25.28 -32.49 -9.13
N SER A 25 24.73 -32.62 -10.32
CA SER A 25 24.97 -31.67 -11.40
C SER A 25 24.56 -30.24 -11.04
N ARG A 26 25.12 -29.26 -11.73
CA ARG A 26 24.72 -27.86 -11.53
C ARG A 26 23.25 -27.63 -11.86
N GLN A 27 22.76 -28.32 -12.88
CA GLN A 27 21.39 -28.26 -13.33
C GLN A 27 20.44 -28.84 -12.28
N ASP A 28 20.77 -29.99 -11.71
CA ASP A 28 19.96 -30.62 -10.66
C ASP A 28 19.95 -29.77 -9.37
N ARG A 29 21.08 -29.15 -9.02
CA ARG A 29 21.14 -28.24 -7.88
C ARG A 29 20.27 -26.98 -8.08
N ALA A 30 20.26 -26.43 -9.29
CA ALA A 30 19.39 -25.33 -9.64
C ALA A 30 17.90 -25.74 -9.60
N ALA A 31 17.60 -26.98 -9.99
CA ALA A 31 16.24 -27.51 -10.01
C ALA A 31 15.69 -27.86 -8.62
N GLN A 32 16.50 -27.91 -7.56
CA GLN A 32 16.03 -28.21 -6.19
C GLN A 32 14.96 -27.23 -5.69
N PHE A 33 15.03 -25.97 -6.13
CA PHE A 33 14.08 -24.94 -5.76
C PHE A 33 12.93 -24.75 -6.76
N SER A 34 12.97 -25.45 -7.90
CA SER A 34 11.93 -25.33 -8.93
C SER A 34 10.53 -25.74 -8.47
N PRO A 35 10.34 -26.73 -7.56
CA PRO A 35 9.02 -27.04 -7.02
C PRO A 35 8.33 -25.88 -6.31
N PHE A 36 9.09 -24.98 -5.69
CA PHE A 36 8.55 -23.78 -5.02
C PHE A 36 8.05 -22.76 -6.04
N ALA A 37 8.74 -22.59 -7.15
CA ALA A 37 8.31 -21.72 -8.24
C ALA A 37 7.09 -22.28 -9.00
N ALA A 38 6.88 -23.59 -8.96
CA ALA A 38 5.74 -24.26 -9.60
C ALA A 38 4.43 -24.16 -8.79
N LEU A 39 4.48 -23.69 -7.53
CA LEU A 39 3.28 -23.50 -6.71
C LEU A 39 2.49 -22.31 -7.25
N THR A 40 1.26 -22.59 -7.69
CA THR A 40 0.35 -21.54 -8.18
C THR A 40 0.06 -20.52 -7.06
N GLY A 41 0.30 -19.24 -7.35
CA GLY A 41 0.06 -18.15 -6.40
C GLY A 41 1.18 -17.92 -5.38
N TYR A 42 2.30 -18.64 -5.44
CA TYR A 42 3.43 -18.43 -4.51
C TYR A 42 4.06 -17.04 -4.66
N GLU A 43 4.29 -16.60 -5.90
CA GLU A 43 4.82 -15.24 -6.16
C GLU A 43 3.83 -14.16 -5.72
N ASP A 44 2.53 -14.38 -5.96
CA ASP A 44 1.47 -13.48 -5.52
C ASP A 44 1.40 -13.39 -3.99
N ALA A 45 1.56 -14.51 -3.29
CA ALA A 45 1.59 -14.55 -1.83
C ALA A 45 2.80 -13.79 -1.26
N ILE A 46 3.98 -13.92 -1.88
CA ILE A 46 5.17 -13.16 -1.50
C ILE A 46 4.96 -11.66 -1.76
N ALA A 47 4.46 -11.30 -2.92
CA ALA A 47 4.17 -9.92 -3.29
C ALA A 47 3.17 -9.29 -2.30
N GLU A 48 2.11 -10.00 -1.95
CA GLU A 48 1.12 -9.55 -0.96
C GLU A 48 1.72 -9.39 0.44
N THR A 49 2.60 -10.29 0.86
CA THR A 49 3.29 -10.19 2.15
C THR A 49 4.21 -8.98 2.22
N ALA A 50 4.89 -8.67 1.10
CA ALA A 50 5.77 -7.52 0.99
C ALA A 50 5.03 -6.20 0.79
N ARG A 51 3.75 -6.24 0.39
CA ARG A 51 2.96 -5.03 0.16
C ARG A 51 2.76 -4.26 1.46
N LEU A 52 3.20 -3.02 1.47
CA LEU A 52 3.03 -2.11 2.60
C LEU A 52 1.65 -1.44 2.56
N THR A 53 1.09 -1.23 3.75
CA THR A 53 -0.13 -0.45 3.93
C THR A 53 0.14 0.72 4.86
N ASP A 54 -0.52 1.84 4.60
CA ASP A 54 -0.49 3.01 5.46
C ASP A 54 -1.50 2.85 6.60
N ARG A 55 -1.18 3.45 7.72
CA ARG A 55 -2.11 3.57 8.83
C ARG A 55 -2.93 4.83 8.66
N GLN A 56 -4.24 4.74 8.89
CA GLN A 56 -5.08 5.93 8.93
C GLN A 56 -4.62 6.85 10.07
N LEU A 57 -4.24 8.08 9.73
CA LEU A 57 -3.81 9.08 10.68
C LEU A 57 -5.03 9.71 11.35
N THR A 58 -4.91 9.93 12.65
CA THR A 58 -5.87 10.79 13.36
C THR A 58 -5.50 12.24 13.07
N LEU A 59 -6.45 13.00 12.54
CA LEU A 59 -6.25 14.40 12.21
C LEU A 59 -6.06 15.22 13.50
N ALA A 60 -5.16 16.19 13.44
CA ALA A 60 -5.01 17.18 14.48
C ALA A 60 -6.24 18.14 14.51
N GLU A 61 -6.45 18.84 15.61
CA GLU A 61 -7.57 19.76 15.75
C GLU A 61 -7.59 20.83 14.65
N ASP A 62 -6.43 21.36 14.31
CA ASP A 62 -6.28 22.37 13.25
C ASP A 62 -6.66 21.81 11.86
N GLU A 63 -6.30 20.57 11.59
CA GLU A 63 -6.65 19.90 10.33
C GLU A 63 -8.15 19.61 10.27
N THR A 64 -8.75 19.23 11.39
CA THR A 64 -10.20 19.02 11.50
C THR A 64 -10.95 20.33 11.29
N ALA A 65 -10.49 21.42 11.88
CA ALA A 65 -11.07 22.74 11.70
C ALA A 65 -10.96 23.23 10.25
N ALA A 66 -9.84 22.97 9.59
CA ALA A 66 -9.66 23.28 8.17
C ALA A 66 -10.61 22.47 7.26
N LEU A 67 -10.82 21.19 7.56
CA LEU A 67 -11.81 20.37 6.86
C LEU A 67 -13.23 20.89 7.05
N ASP A 68 -13.61 21.26 8.27
CA ASP A 68 -14.93 21.82 8.58
C ASP A 68 -15.17 23.12 7.83
N ALA A 69 -14.17 24.00 7.74
CA ALA A 69 -14.25 25.23 6.97
C ALA A 69 -14.47 24.96 5.48
N CYS A 70 -13.73 24.01 4.90
CA CYS A 70 -13.93 23.60 3.51
C CYS A 70 -15.32 22.99 3.28
N MET A 71 -15.83 22.20 4.22
CA MET A 71 -17.18 21.62 4.15
C MET A 71 -18.26 22.70 4.17
N GLN A 72 -18.10 23.72 5.01
CA GLN A 72 -19.02 24.86 5.06
C GLN A 72 -18.99 25.65 3.75
N GLN A 73 -17.82 25.86 3.17
CA GLN A 73 -17.67 26.52 1.88
C GLN A 73 -18.36 25.72 0.75
N ILE A 74 -18.14 24.41 0.70
CA ILE A 74 -18.81 23.52 -0.26
C ILE A 74 -20.32 23.61 -0.09
N ARG A 75 -20.82 23.55 1.14
CA ARG A 75 -22.25 23.67 1.45
C ARG A 75 -22.85 24.99 0.95
N ALA A 76 -22.16 26.10 1.19
CA ALA A 76 -22.59 27.40 0.74
C ALA A 76 -22.68 27.47 -0.80
N GLN A 77 -21.69 26.93 -1.50
CA GLN A 77 -21.67 26.89 -2.96
C GLN A 77 -22.78 26.00 -3.51
N LEU A 78 -23.05 24.85 -2.91
CA LEU A 78 -24.16 23.97 -3.29
C LEU A 78 -25.52 24.65 -3.08
N GLN A 79 -25.70 25.41 -1.99
CA GLN A 79 -26.92 26.18 -1.73
C GLN A 79 -27.13 27.31 -2.76
N ALA A 80 -26.03 27.86 -3.27
CA ALA A 80 -26.07 28.85 -4.36
C ALA A 80 -26.31 28.23 -5.74
N GLY A 81 -26.45 26.90 -5.83
CA GLY A 81 -26.64 26.16 -7.07
C GLY A 81 -25.37 25.86 -7.85
N SER A 82 -24.21 26.13 -7.27
CA SER A 82 -22.91 25.81 -7.84
C SER A 82 -22.47 24.39 -7.48
N GLN A 83 -21.71 23.75 -8.36
CA GLN A 83 -21.11 22.44 -8.12
C GLN A 83 -19.59 22.60 -8.08
N PRO A 84 -19.02 22.86 -6.90
CA PRO A 84 -17.59 23.13 -6.80
C PRO A 84 -16.76 21.91 -7.18
N GLN A 85 -15.66 22.14 -7.87
CA GLN A 85 -14.63 21.16 -8.06
C GLN A 85 -13.83 21.02 -6.77
N VAL A 86 -13.53 19.80 -6.38
CA VAL A 86 -12.76 19.52 -5.19
C VAL A 86 -11.71 18.46 -5.48
N CYS A 87 -10.61 18.53 -4.76
CA CYS A 87 -9.59 17.51 -4.71
C CYS A 87 -9.56 16.96 -3.27
N LEU A 88 -9.89 15.69 -3.12
CA LEU A 88 -10.02 15.04 -1.82
C LEU A 88 -8.88 14.06 -1.61
N THR A 89 -8.30 14.08 -0.43
CA THR A 89 -7.42 13.00 0.03
C THR A 89 -8.23 12.04 0.89
N VAL A 90 -8.39 10.82 0.41
CA VAL A 90 -9.28 9.81 1.01
C VAL A 90 -8.48 8.59 1.40
N PHE A 91 -8.74 8.08 2.60
CA PHE A 91 -8.17 6.82 3.07
C PHE A 91 -9.05 5.65 2.64
N GLU A 92 -8.48 4.70 1.90
CA GLU A 92 -9.13 3.45 1.54
C GLU A 92 -8.58 2.31 2.41
N PRO A 93 -9.40 1.72 3.28
CA PRO A 93 -8.98 0.56 4.07
C PRO A 93 -8.63 -0.62 3.18
N ASP A 94 -7.59 -1.35 3.55
CA ASP A 94 -7.23 -2.58 2.88
C ASP A 94 -8.17 -3.73 3.28
N GLY A 95 -8.55 -4.55 2.31
CA GLY A 95 -9.44 -5.70 2.56
C GLY A 95 -8.73 -6.92 3.18
N ARG A 96 -7.41 -6.98 3.15
CA ARG A 96 -6.60 -8.14 3.57
C ARG A 96 -5.69 -7.85 4.75
N LYS A 97 -5.20 -6.61 4.87
CA LYS A 97 -4.27 -6.17 5.92
C LYS A 97 -4.90 -5.09 6.78
N SER A 98 -4.37 -4.91 7.97
CA SER A 98 -4.66 -3.71 8.78
C SER A 98 -4.05 -2.49 8.11
N GLY A 99 -4.77 -1.35 8.13
CA GLY A 99 -4.38 -0.14 7.43
C GLY A 99 -5.02 -0.02 6.05
N GLY A 100 -4.40 0.68 5.16
CA GLY A 100 -4.90 0.95 3.81
C GLY A 100 -3.96 1.85 3.01
N ALA A 101 -4.52 2.66 2.14
CA ALA A 101 -3.79 3.61 1.33
C ALA A 101 -4.54 4.93 1.20
N TYR A 102 -3.81 6.01 1.05
CA TYR A 102 -4.38 7.31 0.73
C TYR A 102 -4.51 7.47 -0.78
N ARG A 103 -5.68 7.88 -1.23
CA ARG A 103 -5.95 8.19 -2.65
C ARG A 103 -6.39 9.62 -2.80
N THR A 104 -5.98 10.23 -3.89
CA THR A 104 -6.50 11.52 -4.32
C THR A 104 -7.66 11.29 -5.27
N VAL A 105 -8.80 11.91 -4.96
CA VAL A 105 -10.02 11.86 -5.78
C VAL A 105 -10.39 13.29 -6.16
N GLU A 106 -10.51 13.53 -7.44
CA GLU A 106 -10.93 14.81 -7.98
C GLU A 106 -12.32 14.68 -8.60
N GLY A 107 -13.14 15.69 -8.42
CA GLY A 107 -14.48 15.70 -9.01
C GLY A 107 -15.30 16.89 -8.57
N HIS A 108 -16.51 16.99 -9.13
CA HIS A 108 -17.47 18.04 -8.80
C HIS A 108 -18.44 17.54 -7.74
N VAL A 109 -18.61 18.31 -6.68
CA VAL A 109 -19.56 17.96 -5.61
C VAL A 109 -20.98 18.18 -6.11
N ARG A 110 -21.75 17.10 -6.10
CA ARG A 110 -23.19 17.14 -6.42
C ARG A 110 -24.05 17.37 -5.19
N ARG A 111 -23.71 16.68 -4.10
CA ARG A 111 -24.48 16.72 -2.84
C ARG A 111 -23.57 16.44 -1.67
N LEU A 112 -23.81 17.13 -0.57
CA LEU A 112 -23.20 16.86 0.72
C LEU A 112 -24.30 16.47 1.71
N ASP A 113 -24.27 15.24 2.20
CA ASP A 113 -25.18 14.76 3.22
C ASP A 113 -24.48 14.69 4.58
N LEU A 114 -24.87 15.59 5.46
CA LEU A 114 -24.29 15.66 6.81
C LEU A 114 -24.86 14.61 7.75
N ASN A 115 -26.08 14.11 7.49
CA ASN A 115 -26.69 13.06 8.31
C ASN A 115 -26.03 11.70 8.04
N GLU A 116 -25.83 11.38 6.78
CA GLU A 116 -25.11 10.17 6.34
C GLU A 116 -23.59 10.36 6.38
N ARG A 117 -23.10 11.57 6.64
CA ARG A 117 -21.67 11.93 6.62
C ARG A 117 -21.01 11.48 5.32
N THR A 118 -21.65 11.77 4.20
CA THR A 118 -21.22 11.32 2.87
C THR A 118 -21.24 12.47 1.88
N LEU A 119 -20.18 12.57 1.08
CA LEU A 119 -20.03 13.49 -0.01
C LEU A 119 -20.26 12.75 -1.33
N PHE A 120 -21.21 13.22 -2.13
CA PHE A 120 -21.52 12.65 -3.43
C PHE A 120 -20.92 13.49 -4.54
N LEU A 121 -20.13 12.88 -5.39
CA LEU A 121 -19.58 13.49 -6.58
C LEU A 121 -20.51 13.29 -7.77
N ARG A 122 -20.41 14.20 -8.72
CA ARG A 122 -21.19 14.14 -9.98
C ARG A 122 -20.89 12.87 -10.77
N GLU A 123 -19.66 12.39 -10.68
CA GLU A 123 -19.16 11.18 -11.34
C GLU A 123 -19.75 9.88 -10.77
N GLY A 124 -20.61 9.98 -9.76
CA GLY A 124 -21.31 8.86 -9.13
C GLY A 124 -20.61 8.24 -7.93
N GLN A 125 -19.49 8.80 -7.50
CA GLN A 125 -18.79 8.32 -6.31
C GLN A 125 -19.42 8.91 -5.04
N ALA A 126 -19.58 8.05 -4.03
CA ALA A 126 -19.98 8.41 -2.68
C ALA A 126 -18.78 8.23 -1.73
N ILE A 127 -18.37 9.30 -1.08
CA ILE A 127 -17.16 9.31 -0.25
C ILE A 127 -17.57 9.59 1.20
N PRO A 128 -17.35 8.62 2.12
CA PRO A 128 -17.58 8.83 3.54
C PRO A 128 -16.65 9.91 4.10
N LEU A 129 -17.19 10.86 4.82
CA LEU A 129 -16.41 11.98 5.40
C LEU A 129 -15.37 11.50 6.42
N ASP A 130 -15.64 10.39 7.09
CA ASP A 130 -14.71 9.80 8.06
C ASP A 130 -13.39 9.29 7.44
N ARG A 131 -13.37 9.11 6.13
CA ARG A 131 -12.19 8.69 5.36
C ARG A 131 -11.46 9.84 4.71
N VAL A 132 -12.02 11.03 4.73
CA VAL A 132 -11.41 12.23 4.13
C VAL A 132 -10.42 12.83 5.10
N SER A 133 -9.15 12.91 4.68
CA SER A 133 -8.08 13.52 5.46
C SER A 133 -7.71 14.93 4.99
N GLY A 134 -8.08 15.28 3.76
CA GLY A 134 -7.81 16.60 3.19
C GLY A 134 -8.80 16.98 2.11
N ILE A 135 -9.11 18.26 2.01
CA ILE A 135 -9.95 18.85 0.97
C ILE A 135 -9.24 20.07 0.43
N GLN A 136 -9.13 20.17 -0.88
CA GLN A 136 -8.68 21.36 -1.57
C GLN A 136 -9.76 21.77 -2.57
N ILE A 137 -10.12 23.04 -2.54
CA ILE A 137 -11.02 23.64 -3.51
C ILE A 137 -10.13 24.46 -4.44
N PRO A 138 -9.88 24.02 -5.69
CA PRO A 138 -9.10 24.81 -6.62
C PRO A 138 -9.82 26.14 -6.88
N GLU A 139 -9.10 27.21 -6.81
CA GLU A 139 -9.58 28.52 -7.23
C GLU A 139 -9.55 28.56 -8.77
N GLU A 140 -10.66 28.97 -9.40
CA GLU A 140 -10.70 29.21 -10.85
C GLU A 140 -9.87 30.44 -11.22
#